data_3eb1380c92ff812e946b4304cb1f4474
#
_entry.id   3eb1380c92ff812e946b4304cb1f4474
#
_cell.length_a   1.000
_cell.length_b   1.000
_cell.length_c   1.000
_cell.angle_alpha   90.00
_cell.angle_beta   90.00
_cell.angle_gamma   90.00
#
_symmetry.space_group_name_H-M   'P 1'
#
loop_
_entity.id
_entity.type
_entity.pdbx_description
1 polymer ?
#
loop_
_entity_poly.entity_id
_entity_poly.type
_entity_poly.pdbx_seq_one_letter_code
_entity_poly.pdbx_strand_id
1 'polypeptide(L)'
;MSKYRLAPGLAANDKNNVKPIWKNSSTPYGKISETGDQEYVHLWVEHFADFNGKILEIGAGNGFLAHNILQRNSNVDYYILDLEAHFKEIQYKLKDYPNVGFIKSSEYKKIFEQDWDLIVETHCLSETPQYYYTDILENLSVKNCFVIDYGNASEDPVFQPTLDKWFDETFSVKQRLTNNKLLGGDKRDIPVYIGKSK
;
A
#
# COMPACT_ATOMS: atom_id res chain seq x y z
N MET A 1 -5.64 23.78 11.96
CA MET A 1 -4.72 22.73 12.46
C MET A 1 -5.28 21.43 11.93
N SER A 2 -4.56 20.73 11.09
CA SER A 2 -5.00 19.47 10.47
C SER A 2 -5.22 18.41 11.55
N LYS A 3 -6.42 17.79 11.56
CA LYS A 3 -6.81 16.70 12.46
C LYS A 3 -6.39 15.32 11.93
N TYR A 4 -5.45 15.28 11.00
CA TYR A 4 -5.03 13.98 10.46
C TYR A 4 -4.24 13.23 11.52
N ARG A 5 -4.81 12.14 12.02
CA ARG A 5 -4.08 11.12 12.73
C ARG A 5 -3.20 10.41 11.69
N LEU A 6 -1.91 10.57 11.83
CA LEU A 6 -0.98 9.69 11.14
C LEU A 6 -1.23 8.26 11.65
N ALA A 7 -1.18 7.28 10.74
CA ALA A 7 -1.20 5.89 11.14
C ALA A 7 -0.23 5.63 12.28
N PRO A 8 -0.52 4.66 13.15
CA PRO A 8 0.41 4.25 14.20
C PRO A 8 1.84 3.98 13.70
N GLY A 9 2.00 3.55 12.44
CA GLY A 9 3.29 3.41 11.79
C GLY A 9 3.91 4.74 11.33
N LEU A 10 3.09 5.77 11.07
CA LEU A 10 3.52 7.11 10.67
C LEU A 10 3.65 8.06 11.86
N ALA A 11 2.94 7.84 12.97
CA ALA A 11 3.16 8.51 14.25
C ALA A 11 4.56 8.22 14.81
N ALA A 12 5.21 7.18 14.32
CA ALA A 12 6.64 6.93 14.55
C ALA A 12 7.59 7.93 13.88
N ASN A 13 7.11 9.02 13.30
CA ASN A 13 7.91 10.21 13.01
C ASN A 13 8.42 10.97 14.26
N ASP A 14 8.19 10.43 15.44
CA ASP A 14 9.06 10.70 16.57
C ASP A 14 10.44 10.13 16.23
N LYS A 15 11.32 11.02 15.75
CA LYS A 15 12.70 10.72 15.32
C LYS A 15 13.50 9.89 16.32
N ASN A 16 12.99 9.74 17.53
CA ASN A 16 13.60 9.04 18.66
C ASN A 16 13.08 7.60 18.85
N ASN A 17 12.02 7.17 18.15
CA ASN A 17 11.37 5.87 18.38
C ASN A 17 11.30 4.93 17.16
N VAL A 18 11.90 5.29 16.04
CA VAL A 18 12.04 4.37 14.91
C VAL A 18 13.09 3.32 15.26
N LYS A 19 12.75 2.44 16.19
CA LYS A 19 13.43 1.14 16.25
C LYS A 19 12.99 0.39 15.01
N PRO A 20 13.91 -0.03 14.14
CA PRO A 20 13.57 -0.87 13.01
C PRO A 20 12.83 -2.09 13.59
N ILE A 21 11.60 -2.23 13.20
CA ILE A 21 10.64 -3.22 13.71
C ILE A 21 11.19 -4.65 13.61
N TRP A 22 12.12 -4.89 12.69
CA TRP A 22 12.79 -6.18 12.46
C TRP A 22 14.06 -6.45 13.22
N LYS A 23 14.62 -5.52 13.98
CA LYS A 23 15.86 -5.77 14.73
C LYS A 23 15.72 -6.86 15.80
N ASN A 24 14.49 -7.18 16.20
CA ASN A 24 14.20 -8.11 17.29
C ASN A 24 13.46 -9.38 16.89
N SER A 25 13.29 -9.67 15.59
CA SER A 25 12.60 -10.87 15.17
C SER A 25 13.53 -11.86 14.47
N SER A 26 13.22 -13.13 14.61
CA SER A 26 13.84 -14.23 13.87
C SER A 26 13.54 -14.19 12.36
N THR A 27 12.67 -13.30 11.92
CA THR A 27 12.36 -13.02 10.52
C THR A 27 12.88 -11.65 10.15
N PRO A 28 13.29 -11.38 8.90
CA PRO A 28 13.70 -10.05 8.44
C PRO A 28 12.65 -8.96 8.67
N TYR A 29 11.42 -9.31 9.02
CA TYR A 29 10.26 -8.44 9.05
C TYR A 29 9.68 -8.13 10.42
N GLY A 30 10.32 -8.60 11.48
CA GLY A 30 9.79 -8.39 12.82
C GLY A 30 8.48 -9.16 13.08
N LYS A 31 8.09 -9.13 14.33
CA LYS A 31 6.75 -9.60 14.78
C LYS A 31 5.71 -8.49 14.64
N ILE A 32 5.65 -7.80 13.51
CA ILE A 32 4.56 -6.88 13.27
C ILE A 32 3.37 -7.73 12.93
N SER A 33 2.39 -7.69 13.76
CA SER A 33 1.14 -8.41 13.59
C SER A 33 1.30 -9.60 12.62
N GLU A 34 2.04 -10.63 13.07
CA GLU A 34 2.44 -11.79 12.25
C GLU A 34 1.27 -12.33 11.40
N THR A 35 0.05 -12.09 11.86
CA THR A 35 -1.17 -12.49 11.18
C THR A 35 -1.61 -11.51 10.08
N GLY A 36 -1.55 -10.21 10.31
CA GLY A 36 -2.01 -9.21 9.34
C GLY A 36 -1.11 -9.13 8.12
N ASP A 37 0.19 -9.01 8.34
CA ASP A 37 1.17 -8.89 7.25
C ASP A 37 1.23 -10.16 6.38
N GLN A 38 1.09 -11.34 6.99
CA GLN A 38 1.00 -12.59 6.25
C GLN A 38 -0.28 -12.68 5.41
N GLU A 39 -1.39 -12.14 5.91
CA GLU A 39 -2.65 -12.13 5.16
C GLU A 39 -2.57 -11.25 3.91
N TYR A 40 -1.87 -10.11 3.94
CA TYR A 40 -1.61 -9.31 2.73
C TYR A 40 -0.88 -10.13 1.66
N VAL A 41 0.14 -10.89 2.07
CA VAL A 41 0.89 -11.75 1.17
C VAL A 41 0.04 -12.90 0.63
N HIS A 42 -0.82 -13.49 1.46
CA HIS A 42 -1.73 -14.55 1.02
C HIS A 42 -2.72 -14.04 -0.02
N LEU A 43 -3.37 -12.91 0.23
CA LEU A 43 -4.28 -12.26 -0.71
C LEU A 43 -3.55 -11.86 -2.01
N TRP A 44 -2.32 -11.35 -1.90
CA TRP A 44 -1.52 -11.09 -3.08
C TRP A 44 -1.29 -12.35 -3.91
N VAL A 45 -0.84 -13.43 -3.29
CA VAL A 45 -0.56 -14.71 -3.97
C VAL A 45 -1.81 -15.28 -4.63
N GLU A 46 -2.95 -15.19 -3.96
CA GLU A 46 -4.22 -15.69 -4.48
C GLU A 46 -4.63 -15.00 -5.79
N HIS A 47 -4.36 -13.69 -5.92
CA HIS A 47 -4.88 -12.91 -7.04
C HIS A 47 -3.83 -12.47 -8.06
N PHE A 48 -2.55 -12.39 -7.65
CA PHE A 48 -1.47 -11.77 -8.42
C PHE A 48 -0.15 -12.56 -8.40
N ALA A 49 -0.15 -13.85 -8.06
CA ALA A 49 1.10 -14.65 -7.97
C ALA A 49 1.96 -14.59 -9.24
N ASP A 50 1.33 -14.65 -10.40
CA ASP A 50 1.98 -14.65 -11.71
C ASP A 50 1.98 -13.26 -12.38
N PHE A 51 1.69 -12.21 -11.60
CA PHE A 51 1.63 -10.86 -12.14
C PHE A 51 3.00 -10.45 -12.70
N ASN A 52 2.99 -9.88 -13.89
CA ASN A 52 4.15 -9.31 -14.55
C ASN A 52 3.82 -7.91 -15.04
N GLY A 53 4.70 -6.95 -14.83
CA GLY A 53 4.50 -5.57 -15.27
C GLY A 53 4.98 -4.56 -14.23
N LYS A 54 4.50 -3.34 -14.38
CA LYS A 54 4.88 -2.20 -13.56
C LYS A 54 3.92 -2.04 -12.39
N ILE A 55 4.45 -2.10 -11.18
CA ILE A 55 3.71 -1.95 -9.93
C ILE A 55 4.00 -0.59 -9.31
N LEU A 56 2.95 0.10 -8.87
CA LEU A 56 3.05 1.25 -7.97
C LEU A 56 2.48 0.87 -6.61
N GLU A 57 3.30 0.85 -5.57
CA GLU A 57 2.85 0.74 -4.18
C GLU A 57 2.76 2.13 -3.55
N ILE A 58 1.60 2.47 -2.99
CA ILE A 58 1.38 3.71 -2.25
C ILE A 58 1.42 3.40 -0.76
N GLY A 59 2.40 3.99 -0.05
CA GLY A 59 2.56 3.78 1.37
C GLY A 59 3.12 2.42 1.74
N ALA A 60 4.31 2.09 1.25
CA ALA A 60 4.96 0.81 1.52
C ALA A 60 5.35 0.59 3.00
N GLY A 61 5.28 1.64 3.80
CA GLY A 61 5.58 1.60 5.23
C GLY A 61 6.97 1.04 5.52
N ASN A 62 7.03 -0.21 5.97
CA ASN A 62 8.31 -0.86 6.23
C ASN A 62 8.85 -1.66 5.02
N GLY A 63 8.16 -1.69 3.88
CA GLY A 63 8.52 -2.43 2.68
C GLY A 63 8.31 -3.94 2.78
N PHE A 64 7.48 -4.40 3.71
CA PHE A 64 7.22 -5.84 3.91
C PHE A 64 6.55 -6.47 2.69
N LEU A 65 5.48 -5.86 2.20
CA LEU A 65 4.74 -6.40 1.05
C LEU A 65 5.60 -6.35 -0.21
N ALA A 66 6.25 -5.21 -0.48
CA ALA A 66 7.20 -5.05 -1.60
C ALA A 66 8.26 -6.16 -1.62
N HIS A 67 8.91 -6.42 -0.48
CA HIS A 67 9.92 -7.47 -0.39
C HIS A 67 9.34 -8.86 -0.71
N ASN A 68 8.18 -9.18 -0.15
CA ASN A 68 7.56 -10.48 -0.38
C ASN A 68 7.11 -10.68 -1.83
N ILE A 69 6.65 -9.62 -2.49
CA ILE A 69 6.31 -9.64 -3.91
C ILE A 69 7.58 -9.87 -4.74
N LEU A 70 8.61 -9.06 -4.52
CA LEU A 70 9.88 -9.11 -5.25
C LEU A 70 10.65 -10.43 -5.02
N GLN A 71 10.56 -11.01 -3.83
CA GLN A 71 11.15 -12.31 -3.55
C GLN A 71 10.52 -13.44 -4.37
N ARG A 72 9.23 -13.32 -4.69
CA ARG A 72 8.48 -14.30 -5.49
C ARG A 72 8.59 -14.04 -6.98
N ASN A 73 8.67 -12.78 -7.35
CA ASN A 73 8.76 -12.35 -8.74
C ASN A 73 9.67 -11.12 -8.87
N SER A 74 10.95 -11.37 -9.11
CA SER A 74 11.96 -10.31 -9.29
C SER A 74 11.91 -9.60 -10.66
N ASN A 75 11.04 -10.03 -11.58
CA ASN A 75 10.96 -9.47 -12.92
C ASN A 75 9.97 -8.30 -13.04
N VAL A 76 9.25 -7.96 -11.97
CA VAL A 76 8.38 -6.80 -11.96
C VAL A 76 9.18 -5.51 -11.77
N ASP A 77 8.76 -4.44 -12.44
CA ASP A 77 9.25 -3.09 -12.18
C ASP A 77 8.46 -2.51 -11.01
N TYR A 78 9.08 -2.35 -9.86
CA TYR A 78 8.41 -1.98 -8.62
C TYR A 78 8.72 -0.55 -8.21
N TYR A 79 7.70 0.27 -8.06
CA TYR A 79 7.84 1.67 -7.64
C TYR A 79 7.11 1.90 -6.33
N ILE A 80 7.75 2.64 -5.44
CA ILE A 80 7.23 2.96 -4.11
C ILE A 80 7.04 4.46 -4.00
N LEU A 81 5.79 4.87 -3.77
CA LEU A 81 5.42 6.23 -3.39
C LEU A 81 5.23 6.28 -1.88
N ASP A 82 6.14 6.95 -1.17
CA ASP A 82 6.10 7.04 0.28
C ASP A 82 6.74 8.35 0.80
N LEU A 83 6.70 8.56 2.11
CA LEU A 83 7.43 9.62 2.79
C LEU A 83 8.94 9.38 2.65
N GLU A 84 9.70 10.42 2.35
CA GLU A 84 11.15 10.34 2.21
C GLU A 84 11.85 9.78 3.46
N ALA A 85 11.24 9.99 4.62
CA ALA A 85 11.75 9.48 5.89
C ALA A 85 11.83 7.93 5.94
N HIS A 86 10.98 7.24 5.18
CA HIS A 86 10.94 5.78 5.13
C HIS A 86 11.92 5.18 4.13
N PHE A 87 12.38 5.95 3.13
CA PHE A 87 13.18 5.41 2.02
C PHE A 87 14.46 4.72 2.46
N LYS A 88 15.19 5.29 3.42
CA LYS A 88 16.45 4.69 3.88
C LYS A 88 16.27 3.25 4.36
N GLU A 89 15.18 2.99 5.02
CA GLU A 89 14.86 1.68 5.58
C GLU A 89 14.39 0.72 4.50
N ILE A 90 13.45 1.18 3.65
CA ILE A 90 12.93 0.38 2.54
C ILE A 90 14.06 0.06 1.54
N GLN A 91 14.89 1.03 1.19
CA GLN A 91 16.05 0.85 0.30
C GLN A 91 17.05 -0.17 0.83
N TYR A 92 17.30 -0.16 2.14
CA TYR A 92 18.16 -1.16 2.75
C TYR A 92 17.63 -2.59 2.59
N LYS A 93 16.31 -2.77 2.69
CA LYS A 93 15.67 -4.08 2.51
C LYS A 93 15.61 -4.54 1.09
N LEU A 94 15.36 -3.60 0.18
CA LEU A 94 15.15 -3.89 -1.22
C LEU A 94 16.42 -3.71 -2.06
N LYS A 95 17.58 -3.55 -1.42
CA LYS A 95 18.87 -3.28 -2.07
C LYS A 95 19.30 -4.34 -3.09
N ASP A 96 18.83 -5.56 -2.91
CA ASP A 96 19.19 -6.70 -3.77
C ASP A 96 18.26 -6.83 -5.00
N TYR A 97 17.25 -5.92 -5.10
CA TYR A 97 16.31 -5.88 -6.22
C TYR A 97 16.59 -4.65 -7.10
N PRO A 98 17.15 -4.83 -8.32
CA PRO A 98 17.60 -3.71 -9.15
C PRO A 98 16.44 -2.91 -9.77
N ASN A 99 15.25 -3.50 -9.86
CA ASN A 99 14.08 -2.92 -10.54
C ASN A 99 13.16 -2.16 -9.56
N VAL A 100 13.71 -1.58 -8.48
CA VAL A 100 12.92 -0.82 -7.51
C VAL A 100 13.18 0.68 -7.66
N GLY A 101 12.11 1.43 -7.93
CA GLY A 101 12.12 2.89 -7.97
C GLY A 101 11.46 3.51 -6.74
N PHE A 102 11.84 4.76 -6.42
CA PHE A 102 11.29 5.51 -5.28
C PHE A 102 10.79 6.87 -5.72
N ILE A 103 9.57 7.21 -5.34
CA ILE A 103 8.93 8.49 -5.60
C ILE A 103 8.57 9.11 -4.24
N LYS A 104 9.03 10.34 -4.00
CA LYS A 104 8.72 11.04 -2.75
C LYS A 104 7.25 11.46 -2.73
N SER A 105 6.60 11.39 -1.59
CA SER A 105 5.22 11.87 -1.44
C SER A 105 5.05 13.36 -1.82
N SER A 106 6.09 14.17 -1.65
CA SER A 106 6.10 15.56 -2.11
C SER A 106 6.16 15.73 -3.64
N GLU A 107 6.50 14.66 -4.36
CA GLU A 107 6.62 14.60 -5.81
C GLU A 107 5.58 13.64 -6.43
N TYR A 108 4.50 13.33 -5.71
CA TYR A 108 3.53 12.30 -6.08
C TYR A 108 2.95 12.47 -7.50
N LYS A 109 2.88 13.70 -8.02
CA LYS A 109 2.39 13.95 -9.39
C LYS A 109 3.19 13.26 -10.48
N LYS A 110 4.42 12.83 -10.20
CA LYS A 110 5.22 12.03 -11.13
C LYS A 110 4.57 10.68 -11.47
N ILE A 111 3.67 10.17 -10.60
CA ILE A 111 2.95 8.93 -10.91
C ILE A 111 1.96 9.08 -12.07
N PHE A 112 1.55 10.31 -12.40
CA PHE A 112 0.63 10.58 -13.52
C PHE A 112 1.34 10.67 -14.89
N GLU A 113 2.67 10.67 -14.89
CA GLU A 113 3.48 10.78 -16.12
C GLU A 113 3.64 9.44 -16.85
N GLN A 114 3.08 8.35 -16.29
CA GLN A 114 3.18 7.02 -16.87
C GLN A 114 1.97 6.15 -16.51
N ASP A 115 1.76 5.11 -17.33
CA ASP A 115 0.75 4.09 -17.05
C ASP A 115 1.29 3.03 -16.09
N TRP A 116 0.41 2.55 -15.22
CA TRP A 116 0.71 1.50 -14.26
C TRP A 116 -0.08 0.23 -14.59
N ASP A 117 0.59 -0.90 -14.51
CA ASP A 117 -0.10 -2.18 -14.71
C ASP A 117 -0.85 -2.62 -13.44
N LEU A 118 -0.35 -2.21 -12.27
CA LEU A 118 -1.00 -2.48 -11.00
C LEU A 118 -0.69 -1.39 -9.96
N ILE A 119 -1.72 -0.94 -9.28
CA ILE A 119 -1.59 -0.20 -8.01
C ILE A 119 -1.74 -1.15 -6.84
N VAL A 120 -0.87 -1.01 -5.86
CA VAL A 120 -0.92 -1.66 -4.55
C VAL A 120 -1.04 -0.59 -3.49
N GLU A 121 -2.01 -0.73 -2.61
CA GLU A 121 -2.22 0.20 -1.50
C GLU A 121 -2.68 -0.59 -0.28
N THR A 122 -2.05 -0.33 0.87
CA THR A 122 -2.39 -0.98 2.12
C THR A 122 -2.38 0.03 3.26
N HIS A 123 -3.58 0.54 3.58
CA HIS A 123 -3.82 1.46 4.72
C HIS A 123 -3.06 2.79 4.67
N CYS A 124 -2.88 3.37 3.52
CA CYS A 124 -2.16 4.63 3.37
C CYS A 124 -3.08 5.78 2.92
N LEU A 125 -3.88 5.57 1.87
CA LEU A 125 -4.67 6.64 1.27
C LEU A 125 -5.68 7.25 2.25
N SER A 126 -6.34 6.44 3.06
CA SER A 126 -7.29 6.91 4.09
C SER A 126 -6.65 7.80 5.17
N GLU A 127 -5.33 7.78 5.27
CA GLU A 127 -4.56 8.56 6.24
C GLU A 127 -3.95 9.82 5.64
N THR A 128 -4.12 10.03 4.33
CA THR A 128 -3.63 11.21 3.62
C THR A 128 -4.70 12.32 3.57
N PRO A 129 -4.31 13.58 3.32
CA PRO A 129 -5.26 14.66 3.11
C PRO A 129 -6.19 14.39 1.93
N GLN A 130 -7.46 14.82 2.02
CA GLN A 130 -8.47 14.61 0.99
C GLN A 130 -7.99 15.00 -0.41
N TYR A 131 -7.35 16.17 -0.56
CA TYR A 131 -6.85 16.63 -1.86
C TYR A 131 -5.82 15.66 -2.47
N TYR A 132 -5.06 14.95 -1.65
CA TYR A 132 -4.01 14.05 -2.09
C TYR A 132 -4.60 12.74 -2.67
N TYR A 133 -5.44 12.06 -1.89
CA TYR A 133 -6.05 10.82 -2.38
C TYR A 133 -7.04 11.08 -3.53
N THR A 134 -7.77 12.19 -3.51
CA THR A 134 -8.67 12.56 -4.61
C THR A 134 -7.90 12.78 -5.90
N ASP A 135 -6.80 13.56 -5.86
CA ASP A 135 -5.95 13.81 -7.02
C ASP A 135 -5.36 12.50 -7.59
N ILE A 136 -4.93 11.58 -6.70
CA ILE A 136 -4.44 10.27 -7.11
C ILE A 136 -5.55 9.44 -7.78
N LEU A 137 -6.68 9.28 -7.14
CA LEU A 137 -7.75 8.43 -7.65
C LEU A 137 -8.36 8.98 -8.96
N GLU A 138 -8.42 10.30 -9.12
CA GLU A 138 -8.96 10.93 -10.33
C GLU A 138 -8.01 10.91 -11.53
N ASN A 139 -6.69 10.93 -11.31
CA ASN A 139 -5.71 11.13 -12.39
C ASN A 139 -4.79 9.92 -12.64
N LEU A 140 -4.84 8.89 -11.80
CA LEU A 140 -3.97 7.74 -11.95
C LEU A 140 -4.45 6.83 -13.09
N SER A 141 -3.58 6.61 -14.09
CA SER A 141 -3.81 5.61 -15.13
C SER A 141 -3.32 4.25 -14.66
N VAL A 142 -4.25 3.28 -14.48
CA VAL A 142 -3.93 1.96 -13.96
C VAL A 142 -4.84 0.88 -14.53
N LYS A 143 -4.26 -0.32 -14.78
CA LYS A 143 -4.99 -1.46 -15.34
C LYS A 143 -5.58 -2.38 -14.27
N ASN A 144 -4.90 -2.54 -13.16
CA ASN A 144 -5.31 -3.42 -12.07
C ASN A 144 -5.13 -2.73 -10.71
N CYS A 145 -5.91 -3.15 -9.72
CA CYS A 145 -5.69 -2.69 -8.35
C CYS A 145 -5.74 -3.83 -7.32
N PHE A 146 -4.94 -3.67 -6.29
CA PHE A 146 -4.96 -4.41 -5.05
C PHE A 146 -4.93 -3.39 -3.91
N VAL A 147 -6.11 -3.03 -3.41
CA VAL A 147 -6.28 -1.97 -2.42
C VAL A 147 -6.92 -2.55 -1.16
N ILE A 148 -6.30 -2.31 -0.04
CA ILE A 148 -6.75 -2.71 1.29
C ILE A 148 -6.75 -1.47 2.16
N ASP A 149 -7.92 -0.94 2.47
CA ASP A 149 -7.99 0.27 3.27
C ASP A 149 -9.09 0.22 4.33
N TYR A 150 -8.87 0.94 5.40
CA TYR A 150 -9.74 0.95 6.58
C TYR A 150 -11.10 1.60 6.36
N GLY A 151 -11.39 2.20 5.25
CA GLY A 151 -12.60 2.86 4.84
C GLY A 151 -13.53 3.39 5.95
N ASN A 152 -14.04 2.48 6.76
CA ASN A 152 -14.93 2.78 7.88
C ASN A 152 -14.20 3.25 9.15
N ALA A 153 -12.88 3.14 9.21
CA ALA A 153 -12.08 3.61 10.34
C ALA A 153 -11.45 4.98 10.09
N SER A 154 -11.50 5.45 8.84
CA SER A 154 -11.09 6.79 8.47
C SER A 154 -11.97 7.81 9.19
N GLU A 155 -11.35 8.84 9.78
CA GLU A 155 -12.08 10.00 10.31
C GLU A 155 -12.65 10.88 9.16
N ASP A 156 -12.29 10.58 7.91
CA ASP A 156 -12.77 11.26 6.72
C ASP A 156 -13.98 10.52 6.11
N PRO A 157 -15.20 11.02 6.30
CA PRO A 157 -16.40 10.38 5.78
C PRO A 157 -16.50 10.38 4.25
N VAL A 158 -15.64 11.13 3.56
CA VAL A 158 -15.61 11.25 2.10
C VAL A 158 -14.73 10.19 1.46
N PHE A 159 -13.73 9.65 2.20
CA PHE A 159 -12.76 8.73 1.65
C PHE A 159 -13.39 7.47 1.06
N GLN A 160 -14.17 6.75 1.86
CA GLN A 160 -14.76 5.47 1.41
C GLN A 160 -15.68 5.63 0.19
N PRO A 161 -16.61 6.61 0.14
CA PRO A 161 -17.42 6.86 -1.06
C PRO A 161 -16.57 7.21 -2.29
N THR A 162 -15.47 7.95 -2.11
CA THR A 162 -14.56 8.32 -3.20
C THR A 162 -13.82 7.09 -3.75
N LEU A 163 -13.29 6.24 -2.87
CA LEU A 163 -12.64 4.99 -3.25
C LEU A 163 -13.61 4.04 -3.96
N ASP A 164 -14.83 3.88 -3.44
CA ASP A 164 -15.86 3.05 -4.02
C ASP A 164 -16.24 3.51 -5.44
N LYS A 165 -16.43 4.82 -5.62
CA LYS A 165 -16.72 5.42 -6.91
C LYS A 165 -15.60 5.18 -7.90
N TRP A 166 -14.36 5.49 -7.51
CA TRP A 166 -13.18 5.25 -8.36
C TRP A 166 -13.08 3.79 -8.78
N PHE A 167 -13.25 2.86 -7.85
CA PHE A 167 -13.18 1.43 -8.13
C PHE A 167 -14.26 1.00 -9.12
N ASP A 168 -15.49 1.51 -8.94
CA ASP A 168 -16.63 1.16 -9.80
C ASP A 168 -16.52 1.75 -11.22
N GLU A 169 -15.93 2.92 -11.35
CA GLU A 169 -15.75 3.59 -12.64
C GLU A 169 -14.53 3.07 -13.41
N THR A 170 -13.47 2.68 -12.70
CA THR A 170 -12.17 2.34 -13.32
C THR A 170 -12.10 0.88 -13.77
N PHE A 171 -12.65 -0.06 -13.02
CA PHE A 171 -12.45 -1.48 -13.29
C PHE A 171 -13.71 -2.17 -13.81
N SER A 172 -13.51 -3.12 -14.73
CA SER A 172 -14.60 -3.92 -15.30
C SER A 172 -14.79 -5.26 -14.59
N VAL A 173 -13.69 -5.90 -14.16
CA VAL A 173 -13.72 -7.07 -13.29
C VAL A 173 -13.41 -6.60 -11.88
N LYS A 174 -14.35 -6.84 -10.96
CA LYS A 174 -14.34 -6.26 -9.61
C LYS A 174 -14.62 -7.33 -8.59
N GLN A 175 -13.78 -7.36 -7.58
CA GLN A 175 -14.00 -8.18 -6.40
C GLN A 175 -13.81 -7.31 -5.16
N ARG A 176 -14.85 -7.24 -4.33
CA ARG A 176 -14.78 -6.66 -3.00
C ARG A 176 -14.88 -7.77 -1.99
N LEU A 177 -13.88 -7.87 -1.14
CA LEU A 177 -13.82 -8.82 -0.05
C LEU A 177 -13.82 -8.06 1.27
N THR A 178 -14.18 -8.74 2.34
CA THR A 178 -13.94 -8.26 3.70
C THR A 178 -13.08 -9.26 4.44
N ASN A 179 -12.10 -8.78 5.18
CA ASN A 179 -11.18 -9.65 5.89
C ASN A 179 -10.86 -9.08 7.28
N ASN A 180 -11.24 -9.83 8.31
CA ASN A 180 -11.02 -9.44 9.70
C ASN A 180 -9.66 -9.87 10.26
N LYS A 181 -8.84 -10.58 9.49
CA LYS A 181 -7.51 -11.02 9.91
C LYS A 181 -6.45 -9.96 9.69
N LEU A 182 -6.69 -9.02 8.75
CA LEU A 182 -5.73 -8.00 8.32
C LEU A 182 -5.27 -7.06 9.44
N LEU A 183 -6.05 -6.93 10.50
CA LEU A 183 -5.70 -6.13 11.69
C LEU A 183 -5.25 -6.96 12.91
N GLY A 184 -4.72 -8.15 12.68
CA GLY A 184 -4.21 -8.94 13.79
C GLY A 184 -5.26 -9.36 14.83
N GLY A 185 -6.50 -9.53 14.38
CA GLY A 185 -7.61 -9.96 15.23
C GLY A 185 -8.52 -8.83 15.73
N ASP A 186 -8.37 -7.63 15.24
CA ASP A 186 -9.43 -6.62 15.36
C ASP A 186 -10.66 -7.15 14.60
N LYS A 187 -11.84 -7.11 15.25
CA LYS A 187 -13.07 -7.67 14.71
C LYS A 187 -13.70 -6.87 13.56
N ARG A 188 -13.01 -5.83 13.09
CA ARG A 188 -13.48 -5.00 11.98
C ARG A 188 -13.27 -5.73 10.66
N ASP A 189 -14.29 -5.72 9.84
CA ASP A 189 -14.20 -6.17 8.45
C ASP A 189 -13.46 -5.09 7.64
N ILE A 190 -12.31 -5.45 7.08
CA ILE A 190 -11.52 -4.55 6.26
C ILE A 190 -11.85 -4.81 4.79
N PRO A 191 -12.25 -3.79 4.04
CA PRO A 191 -12.50 -3.96 2.62
C PRO A 191 -11.21 -4.19 1.85
N VAL A 192 -11.27 -5.14 0.94
CA VAL A 192 -10.23 -5.48 -0.02
C VAL A 192 -10.79 -5.32 -1.41
N TYR A 193 -10.14 -4.49 -2.22
CA TYR A 193 -10.55 -4.20 -3.59
C TYR A 193 -9.56 -4.83 -4.56
N ILE A 194 -10.06 -5.71 -5.41
CA ILE A 194 -9.32 -6.34 -6.47
C ILE A 194 -10.00 -6.01 -7.78
N GLY A 195 -9.36 -5.17 -8.57
CA GLY A 195 -9.89 -4.67 -9.83
C GLY A 195 -9.00 -5.04 -11.02
N LYS A 196 -9.63 -5.31 -12.17
CA LYS A 196 -8.95 -5.47 -13.45
C LYS A 196 -9.70 -4.66 -14.49
N SER A 197 -8.97 -3.88 -15.28
CA SER A 197 -9.51 -3.21 -16.46
C SER A 197 -9.82 -4.22 -17.57
N LYS A 198 -10.57 -3.76 -18.59
CA LYS A 198 -10.85 -4.57 -19.79
C LYS A 198 -9.60 -4.79 -20.62
#